data_2fd341da76c3d92e5a671fff5e07fbed
#
_entry.id   2fd341da76c3d92e5a671fff5e07fbed
#
_cell.length_a   1.000
_cell.length_b   1.000
_cell.length_c   1.000
_cell.angle_alpha   90.00
_cell.angle_beta   90.00
_cell.angle_gamma   90.00
#
_symmetry.space_group_name_H-M   'P 1'
#
loop_
_entity.id
_entity.type
_entity.pdbx_description
1 polymer ?
#
loop_
_entity_poly.entity_id
_entity_poly.type
_entity_poly.pdbx_seq_one_letter_code
_entity_poly.pdbx_strand_id
1 'polypeptide(L)'
;MKIEETLKSRREEILAIAEKYGVRNVRIFGSVARGEADEESDLDLLVEPMPGFTLLKSSATTRELEGLLGRRVDVVSERSLRERIRDRVLNEAVPL
;
A
#
# COMPACT_ATOMS: atom_id res chain seq x y z
N MET A 1 -3.92 17.47 -6.95
CA MET A 1 -4.65 16.85 -5.82
C MET A 1 -3.65 16.22 -4.88
N LYS A 2 -3.80 16.47 -3.59
CA LYS A 2 -2.91 15.86 -2.59
C LYS A 2 -3.16 14.36 -2.52
N ILE A 3 -2.12 13.60 -2.17
CA ILE A 3 -2.21 12.14 -2.13
C ILE A 3 -3.29 11.67 -1.15
N GLU A 4 -3.45 12.35 -0.02
CA GLU A 4 -4.46 12.01 0.97
C GLU A 4 -5.87 12.10 0.39
N GLU A 5 -6.13 13.13 -0.41
CA GLU A 5 -7.41 13.30 -1.08
C GLU A 5 -7.65 12.24 -2.15
N THR A 6 -6.59 11.91 -2.90
CA THR A 6 -6.65 10.85 -3.92
C THR A 6 -6.97 9.50 -3.27
N LEU A 7 -6.28 9.17 -2.17
CA LEU A 7 -6.53 7.92 -1.46
C LEU A 7 -7.96 7.83 -0.96
N LYS A 8 -8.49 8.93 -0.43
CA LYS A 8 -9.85 8.98 0.06
C LYS A 8 -10.86 8.79 -1.07
N SER A 9 -10.67 9.47 -2.20
CA SER A 9 -11.58 9.41 -3.32
C SER A 9 -11.52 8.09 -4.08
N ARG A 10 -10.36 7.39 -4.05
CA ARG A 10 -10.13 6.12 -4.74
C ARG A 10 -10.12 4.92 -3.82
N ARG A 11 -10.51 5.10 -2.57
CA ARG A 11 -10.43 4.05 -1.55
C ARG A 11 -11.10 2.74 -1.99
N GLU A 12 -12.31 2.82 -2.51
CA GLU A 12 -13.04 1.62 -2.92
C GLU A 12 -12.35 0.89 -4.07
N GLU A 13 -11.79 1.64 -5.00
CA GLU A 13 -11.07 1.06 -6.13
C GLU A 13 -9.77 0.38 -5.66
N ILE A 14 -9.07 0.99 -4.72
CA ILE A 14 -7.87 0.41 -4.14
C ILE A 14 -8.20 -0.92 -3.43
N LEU A 15 -9.26 -0.91 -2.63
CA LEU A 15 -9.67 -2.11 -1.91
C LEU A 15 -10.16 -3.21 -2.85
N ALA A 16 -10.79 -2.86 -3.96
CA ALA A 16 -11.22 -3.82 -4.97
C ALA A 16 -10.00 -4.49 -5.65
N ILE A 17 -8.97 -3.72 -5.94
CA ILE A 17 -7.73 -4.27 -6.50
C ILE A 17 -7.07 -5.21 -5.50
N ALA A 18 -7.01 -4.82 -4.23
CA ALA A 18 -6.45 -5.65 -3.17
C ALA A 18 -7.20 -6.99 -3.08
N GLU A 19 -8.51 -6.95 -3.05
CA GLU A 19 -9.33 -8.16 -3.00
C GLU A 19 -9.10 -9.05 -4.22
N LYS A 20 -9.03 -8.45 -5.39
CA LYS A 20 -8.81 -9.17 -6.65
C LYS A 20 -7.53 -10.01 -6.63
N TYR A 21 -6.48 -9.49 -6.04
CA TYR A 21 -5.18 -10.17 -6.02
C TYR A 21 -4.87 -10.91 -4.74
N GLY A 22 -5.76 -10.89 -3.77
CA GLY A 22 -5.62 -11.70 -2.56
C GLY A 22 -4.77 -11.06 -1.47
N VAL A 23 -4.89 -9.76 -1.28
CA VAL A 23 -4.33 -9.07 -0.11
C VAL A 23 -5.45 -8.38 0.64
N ARG A 24 -5.28 -8.25 1.94
CA ARG A 24 -6.25 -7.59 2.81
C ARG A 24 -5.54 -6.72 3.84
N ASN A 25 -6.30 -6.05 4.69
CA ASN A 25 -5.78 -5.20 5.74
C ASN A 25 -4.78 -4.19 5.19
N VAL A 26 -5.23 -3.40 4.20
CA VAL A 26 -4.41 -2.41 3.52
C VAL A 26 -4.19 -1.21 4.43
N ARG A 27 -2.94 -0.88 4.68
CA ARG A 27 -2.54 0.25 5.52
C ARG A 27 -1.51 1.08 4.79
N ILE A 28 -1.44 2.34 5.16
CA ILE A 28 -0.47 3.28 4.61
C ILE A 28 0.65 3.45 5.63
N PHE A 29 1.89 3.44 5.19
CA PHE A 29 3.02 3.77 6.05
C PHE A 29 4.00 4.66 5.29
N GLY A 30 5.12 4.97 5.89
CA GLY A 30 6.13 5.82 5.24
C GLY A 30 5.75 7.29 5.22
N SER A 31 6.27 8.03 4.25
CA SER A 31 6.13 9.48 4.21
C SER A 31 4.69 9.95 4.12
N VAL A 32 3.84 9.24 3.40
CA VAL A 32 2.42 9.60 3.30
C VAL A 32 1.74 9.50 4.67
N ALA A 33 2.00 8.41 5.40
CA ALA A 33 1.41 8.24 6.73
C ALA A 33 1.88 9.31 7.72
N ARG A 34 3.13 9.76 7.57
CA ARG A 34 3.69 10.81 8.44
C ARG A 34 3.28 12.23 8.05
N GLY A 35 2.58 12.40 6.93
CA GLY A 35 2.20 13.71 6.43
C GLY A 35 3.37 14.48 5.81
N GLU A 36 4.41 13.78 5.39
CA GLU A 36 5.63 14.37 4.83
C GLU A 36 5.74 14.21 3.32
N ALA A 37 4.74 13.58 2.68
CA ALA A 37 4.79 13.28 1.26
C ALA A 37 4.59 14.52 0.41
N ASP A 38 5.33 14.56 -0.71
CA ASP A 38 5.11 15.53 -1.77
C ASP A 38 4.58 14.81 -3.03
N GLU A 39 4.51 15.52 -4.14
CA GLU A 39 3.97 14.96 -5.38
C GLU A 39 4.84 13.86 -5.98
N GLU A 40 6.11 13.81 -5.61
CA GLU A 40 7.07 12.82 -6.11
C GLU A 40 7.28 11.65 -5.15
N SER A 41 6.72 11.72 -3.96
CA SER A 41 6.88 10.66 -2.97
C SER A 41 6.19 9.37 -3.41
N ASP A 42 6.83 8.23 -3.14
CA ASP A 42 6.22 6.93 -3.36
C ASP A 42 5.14 6.71 -2.29
N LEU A 43 4.11 5.98 -2.67
CA LEU A 43 3.09 5.54 -1.72
C LEU A 43 3.49 4.17 -1.20
N ASP A 44 3.66 4.07 0.11
CA ASP A 44 4.01 2.81 0.77
C ASP A 44 2.76 2.18 1.39
N LEU A 45 2.42 1.00 0.91
CA LEU A 45 1.27 0.24 1.42
C LEU A 45 1.75 -1.03 2.11
N LEU A 46 1.22 -1.28 3.30
CA LEU A 46 1.46 -2.49 4.06
C LEU A 46 0.22 -3.36 3.95
N VAL A 47 0.40 -4.60 3.50
CA VAL A 47 -0.72 -5.50 3.25
C VAL A 47 -0.50 -6.84 3.94
N GLU A 48 -1.61 -7.54 4.18
CA GLU A 48 -1.60 -8.91 4.69
C GLU A 48 -1.96 -9.84 3.54
N PRO A 49 -1.01 -10.66 3.05
CA PRO A 49 -1.32 -11.56 1.94
C PRO A 49 -2.18 -12.73 2.41
N MET A 50 -3.15 -13.09 1.57
CA MET A 50 -3.99 -14.27 1.78
C MET A 50 -3.33 -15.51 1.17
N PRO A 51 -3.75 -16.73 1.57
CA PRO A 51 -3.23 -17.94 0.95
C PRO A 51 -3.37 -17.90 -0.58
N GLY A 52 -2.33 -18.31 -1.28
CA GLY A 52 -2.30 -18.29 -2.74
C GLY A 52 -1.74 -17.01 -3.35
N PHE A 53 -1.37 -16.04 -2.53
CA PHE A 53 -0.73 -14.82 -3.01
C PHE A 53 0.68 -15.14 -3.50
N THR A 54 1.01 -14.71 -4.70
CA THR A 54 2.30 -15.00 -5.34
C THR A 54 3.03 -13.73 -5.71
N LEU A 55 4.29 -13.87 -6.08
CA LEU A 55 5.10 -12.75 -6.54
C LEU A 55 4.50 -12.10 -7.81
N LEU A 56 3.93 -12.90 -8.69
CA LEU A 56 3.24 -12.38 -9.88
C LEU A 56 2.03 -11.55 -9.51
N LYS A 57 1.25 -11.99 -8.52
CA LYS A 57 0.10 -11.24 -8.02
C LYS A 57 0.54 -9.94 -7.36
N SER A 58 1.66 -9.96 -6.64
CA SER A 58 2.23 -8.76 -6.05
C SER A 58 2.59 -7.73 -7.11
N SER A 59 3.27 -8.15 -8.18
CA SER A 59 3.63 -7.27 -9.29
C SER A 59 2.40 -6.70 -9.99
N ALA A 60 1.36 -7.53 -10.19
CA ALA A 60 0.12 -7.09 -10.82
C ALA A 60 -0.61 -6.06 -9.95
N THR A 61 -0.65 -6.30 -8.64
CA THR A 61 -1.24 -5.36 -7.67
C THR A 61 -0.56 -4.00 -7.77
N THR A 62 0.77 -3.99 -7.74
CA THR A 62 1.55 -2.76 -7.83
C THR A 62 1.25 -2.01 -9.12
N ARG A 63 1.25 -2.69 -10.26
CA ARG A 63 1.00 -2.05 -11.56
C ARG A 63 -0.40 -1.46 -11.66
N GLU A 64 -1.41 -2.17 -11.18
CA GLU A 64 -2.77 -1.64 -11.23
C GLU A 64 -2.94 -0.44 -10.31
N LEU A 65 -2.35 -0.50 -9.11
CA LEU A 65 -2.41 0.64 -8.20
C LEU A 65 -1.66 1.85 -8.75
N GLU A 66 -0.52 1.64 -9.37
CA GLU A 66 0.22 2.74 -10.02
C GLU A 66 -0.57 3.36 -11.16
N GLY A 67 -1.23 2.53 -11.95
CA GLY A 67 -2.09 3.02 -13.04
C GLY A 67 -3.28 3.82 -12.52
N LEU A 68 -3.88 3.37 -11.43
CA LEU A 68 -5.01 4.06 -10.81
C LEU A 68 -4.60 5.39 -10.19
N LEU A 69 -3.48 5.41 -9.48
CA LEU A 69 -3.09 6.55 -8.65
C LEU A 69 -2.12 7.52 -9.32
N GLY A 70 -1.55 7.13 -10.46
CA GLY A 70 -0.63 8.00 -11.19
C GLY A 70 0.67 8.29 -10.47
N ARG A 71 1.12 7.40 -9.57
CA ARG A 71 2.40 7.53 -8.86
C ARG A 71 2.96 6.15 -8.52
N ARG A 72 4.22 6.12 -8.14
CA ARG A 72 4.87 4.88 -7.74
C ARG A 72 4.30 4.37 -6.44
N VAL A 73 4.02 3.08 -6.39
CA VAL A 73 3.44 2.42 -5.23
C VAL A 73 4.35 1.25 -4.84
N ASP A 74 4.67 1.18 -3.56
CA ASP A 74 5.43 0.07 -2.99
C ASP A 74 4.47 -0.76 -2.12
N VAL A 75 4.21 -1.98 -2.54
CA VAL A 75 3.32 -2.89 -1.81
C VAL A 75 4.18 -3.85 -1.01
N VAL A 76 4.12 -3.72 0.30
CA VAL A 76 4.95 -4.51 1.23
C VAL A 76 4.07 -5.46 2.04
N SER A 77 4.42 -6.75 2.01
CA SER A 77 3.77 -7.75 2.85
C SER A 77 4.27 -7.65 4.28
N GLU A 78 3.38 -7.76 5.26
CA GLU A 78 3.78 -7.83 6.67
C GLU A 78 4.81 -8.93 6.93
N ARG A 79 4.69 -10.04 6.20
CA ARG A 79 5.58 -11.19 6.36
C ARG A 79 7.00 -10.91 5.91
N SER A 80 7.20 -9.94 5.02
CA SER A 80 8.51 -9.60 4.50
C SER A 80 9.23 -8.52 5.29
N LEU A 81 8.59 -7.95 6.31
CA LEU A 81 9.21 -6.95 7.15
C LEU A 81 10.31 -7.58 8.02
N ARG A 82 11.47 -6.97 7.96
CA ARG A 82 12.58 -7.39 8.81
C ARG A 82 12.29 -7.00 10.27
N GLU A 83 12.71 -7.83 11.20
CA GLU A 83 12.46 -7.62 12.61
C GLU A 83 12.88 -6.23 13.10
N ARG A 84 14.01 -5.72 12.60
CA ARG A 84 14.54 -4.41 12.99
C ARG A 84 13.59 -3.25 12.74
N ILE A 85 12.80 -3.33 11.66
CA ILE A 85 11.91 -2.23 11.25
C ILE A 85 10.44 -2.56 11.45
N ARG A 86 10.13 -3.80 11.78
CA ARG A 86 8.76 -4.29 11.88
C ARG A 86 7.91 -3.48 12.85
N ASP A 87 8.40 -3.30 14.07
CA ASP A 87 7.65 -2.58 15.10
C ASP A 87 7.41 -1.13 14.70
N ARG A 88 8.43 -0.49 14.12
CA ARG A 88 8.30 0.90 13.67
C ARG A 88 7.26 1.03 12.58
N VAL A 89 7.30 0.15 11.58
CA VAL A 89 6.34 0.19 10.46
C VAL A 89 4.92 -0.09 10.96
N LEU A 90 4.75 -1.10 11.81
CA LEU A 90 3.43 -1.44 12.36
C LEU A 90 2.86 -0.31 13.22
N ASN A 91 3.71 0.38 14.00
CA ASN A 91 3.26 1.50 14.81
C ASN A 91 2.90 2.73 13.97
N GLU A 92 3.60 2.93 12.85
CA GLU A 92 3.37 4.07 11.95
C GLU A 92 2.17 3.85 11.03
N ALA A 93 1.90 2.60 10.66
CA ALA A 93 0.89 2.27 9.66
C ALA A 93 -0.52 2.67 10.11
N VAL A 94 -1.26 3.27 9.19
CA VAL A 94 -2.65 3.66 9.41
C VAL A 94 -3.55 2.99 8.38
N PRO A 95 -4.76 2.56 8.79
CA PRO A 95 -5.69 1.93 7.86
C PRO A 95 -6.04 2.87 6.70
N LEU A 96 -6.18 2.29 5.52
CA LEU A 96 -6.68 3.01 4.36
C LEU A 96 -8.16 3.42 4.61
#